data_f519945e83bfa8e8fec2313e774ea894
#
_entry.id   f519945e83bfa8e8fec2313e774ea894
#
_cell.length_a   1.000
_cell.length_b   1.000
_cell.length_c   1.000
_cell.angle_alpha   90.00
_cell.angle_beta   90.00
_cell.angle_gamma   90.00
#
_symmetry.space_group_name_H-M   'P 1'
#
loop_
_entity.id
_entity.type
_entity.pdbx_description
1 polymer ?
#
loop_
_entity_poly.entity_id
_entity_poly.type
_entity_poly.pdbx_seq_one_letter_code
_entity_poly.pdbx_strand_id
1 'polypeptide(L)'
;MGLPTLEFTDCSLDSPDFRDRLKAHEIELERTNKFIKELIKDGLMLINALKNLSAAVQRFSQSLQDFQFECIGDAETDDEINIAQSFKEFAQLLHTVEEERRRLVRIIFILKFLQKQECGHMDKTMIGGKKQALGVKRCFSG
;
A
#
# COMPACT_ATOMS: atom_id res chain seq x y z
N MET A 1 5.09 -25.26 10.77
CA MET A 1 6.24 -26.04 10.26
C MET A 1 6.51 -25.57 8.84
N GLY A 2 7.74 -25.16 8.54
CA GLY A 2 8.14 -24.84 7.18
C GLY A 2 8.31 -26.11 6.34
N LEU A 3 8.12 -25.98 5.01
CA LEU A 3 8.46 -27.06 4.09
C LEU A 3 9.98 -27.29 4.12
N PRO A 4 10.46 -28.55 3.99
CA PRO A 4 11.88 -28.83 3.90
C PRO A 4 12.49 -28.13 2.69
N THR A 5 13.72 -27.66 2.80
CA THR A 5 14.45 -26.99 1.72
C THR A 5 14.68 -27.97 0.56
N LEU A 6 14.54 -27.45 -0.68
CA LEU A 6 14.92 -28.17 -1.88
C LEU A 6 16.38 -27.86 -2.21
N GLU A 7 17.23 -28.87 -2.25
CA GLU A 7 18.62 -28.74 -2.69
C GLU A 7 18.77 -29.10 -4.17
N PHE A 8 19.72 -28.48 -4.85
CA PHE A 8 19.97 -28.74 -6.28
C PHE A 8 20.41 -30.19 -6.53
N THR A 9 21.08 -30.77 -5.53
CA THR A 9 21.50 -32.17 -5.53
C THR A 9 20.33 -33.17 -5.58
N ASP A 10 19.18 -32.83 -4.99
CA ASP A 10 17.98 -33.64 -4.97
C ASP A 10 17.37 -33.79 -6.37
N CYS A 11 17.64 -32.84 -7.27
CA CYS A 11 17.14 -32.84 -8.66
C CYS A 11 17.74 -33.97 -9.51
N SER A 12 18.95 -34.45 -9.19
CA SER A 12 19.65 -35.46 -9.98
C SER A 12 19.07 -36.86 -9.83
N LEU A 13 18.31 -37.11 -8.77
CA LEU A 13 17.78 -38.42 -8.43
C LEU A 13 16.34 -38.66 -8.89
N ASP A 14 15.63 -37.59 -9.38
CA ASP A 14 14.24 -37.61 -9.85
C ASP A 14 13.34 -38.65 -9.13
N SER A 15 13.40 -38.60 -7.78
CA SER A 15 12.61 -39.51 -6.95
C SER A 15 11.15 -39.02 -6.84
N PRO A 16 10.18 -39.92 -6.62
CA PRO A 16 8.79 -39.52 -6.34
C PRO A 16 8.68 -38.53 -5.18
N ASP A 17 9.48 -38.71 -4.12
CA ASP A 17 9.55 -37.82 -2.96
C ASP A 17 10.03 -36.39 -3.35
N PHE A 18 11.01 -36.28 -4.23
CA PHE A 18 11.45 -34.99 -4.76
C PHE A 18 10.34 -34.27 -5.53
N ARG A 19 9.60 -34.97 -6.37
CA ARG A 19 8.47 -34.43 -7.14
C ARG A 19 7.35 -33.93 -6.22
N ASP A 20 7.03 -34.67 -5.18
CA ASP A 20 6.01 -34.30 -4.21
C ASP A 20 6.43 -33.06 -3.40
N ARG A 21 7.69 -32.97 -2.98
CA ARG A 21 8.25 -31.79 -2.34
C ARG A 21 8.24 -30.57 -3.26
N LEU A 22 8.63 -30.74 -4.52
CA LEU A 22 8.60 -29.66 -5.51
C LEU A 22 7.19 -29.13 -5.72
N LYS A 23 6.21 -30.03 -5.86
CA LYS A 23 4.80 -29.64 -6.01
C LYS A 23 4.27 -28.91 -4.78
N ALA A 24 4.62 -29.33 -3.57
CA ALA A 24 4.25 -28.65 -2.35
C ALA A 24 4.81 -27.22 -2.31
N HIS A 25 6.07 -27.02 -2.74
CA HIS A 25 6.67 -25.68 -2.84
C HIS A 25 6.01 -24.82 -3.92
N GLU A 26 5.63 -25.38 -5.07
CA GLU A 26 4.89 -24.65 -6.11
C GLU A 26 3.54 -24.12 -5.58
N ILE A 27 2.79 -24.97 -4.88
CA ILE A 27 1.50 -24.58 -4.28
C ILE A 27 1.68 -23.47 -3.24
N GLU A 28 2.70 -23.56 -2.39
CA GLU A 28 2.97 -22.55 -1.37
C GLU A 28 3.39 -21.21 -1.99
N LEU A 29 4.19 -21.23 -3.05
CA LEU A 29 4.57 -20.05 -3.82
C LEU A 29 3.36 -19.38 -4.49
N GLU A 30 2.46 -20.16 -5.07
CA GLU A 30 1.22 -19.63 -5.67
C GLU A 30 0.33 -18.98 -4.61
N ARG A 31 0.19 -19.62 -3.44
CA ARG A 31 -0.57 -19.10 -2.32
C ARG A 31 0.01 -17.78 -1.79
N THR A 32 1.32 -17.74 -1.60
CA THR A 32 2.05 -16.53 -1.15
C THR A 32 1.91 -15.41 -2.18
N ASN A 33 2.05 -15.70 -3.47
CA ASN A 33 1.91 -14.72 -4.53
C ASN A 33 0.49 -14.12 -4.59
N LYS A 34 -0.54 -14.96 -4.40
CA LYS A 34 -1.92 -14.50 -4.32
C LYS A 34 -2.11 -13.56 -3.12
N PHE A 35 -1.62 -13.96 -1.95
CA PHE A 35 -1.70 -13.14 -0.73
C PHE A 35 -1.01 -11.78 -0.90
N ILE A 36 0.19 -11.74 -1.49
CA ILE A 36 0.92 -10.49 -1.76
C ILE A 36 0.14 -9.59 -2.70
N LYS A 37 -0.48 -10.14 -3.74
CA LYS A 37 -1.30 -9.37 -4.69
C LYS A 37 -2.53 -8.75 -4.01
N GLU A 38 -3.20 -9.51 -3.14
CA GLU A 38 -4.34 -9.02 -2.34
C GLU A 38 -3.89 -7.90 -1.39
N LEU A 39 -2.78 -8.09 -0.68
CA LEU A 39 -2.21 -7.07 0.21
C LEU A 39 -1.86 -5.77 -0.52
N ILE A 40 -1.28 -5.86 -1.72
CA ILE A 40 -0.99 -4.68 -2.55
C ILE A 40 -2.28 -3.97 -2.96
N LYS A 41 -3.29 -4.72 -3.37
CA LYS A 41 -4.60 -4.17 -3.75
C LYS A 41 -5.24 -3.42 -2.59
N ASP A 42 -5.28 -4.03 -1.40
CA ASP A 42 -5.85 -3.42 -0.21
C ASP A 42 -5.08 -2.16 0.22
N GLY A 43 -3.76 -2.21 0.12
CA GLY A 43 -2.91 -1.04 0.37
C GLY A 43 -3.19 0.13 -0.61
N LEU A 44 -3.46 -0.16 -1.87
CA LEU A 44 -3.84 0.86 -2.86
C LEU A 44 -5.23 1.44 -2.56
N MET A 45 -6.19 0.61 -2.15
CA MET A 45 -7.52 1.06 -1.74
C MET A 45 -7.43 2.00 -0.53
N LEU A 46 -6.62 1.66 0.47
CA LEU A 46 -6.37 2.52 1.64
C LEU A 46 -5.79 3.88 1.23
N ILE A 47 -4.78 3.90 0.35
CA ILE A 47 -4.18 5.15 -0.14
C ILE A 47 -5.21 6.02 -0.87
N ASN A 48 -6.08 5.43 -1.67
CA ASN A 48 -7.14 6.16 -2.37
C ASN A 48 -8.19 6.72 -1.40
N ALA A 49 -8.59 5.96 -0.38
CA ALA A 49 -9.49 6.43 0.66
C ALA A 49 -8.89 7.63 1.43
N LEU A 50 -7.60 7.57 1.76
CA LEU A 50 -6.88 8.67 2.40
C LEU A 50 -6.82 9.92 1.53
N LYS A 51 -6.64 9.79 0.21
CA LYS A 51 -6.68 10.92 -0.73
C LYS A 51 -8.07 11.56 -0.80
N ASN A 52 -9.11 10.73 -0.83
CA ASN A 52 -10.50 11.22 -0.86
C ASN A 52 -10.85 11.95 0.44
N LEU A 53 -10.43 11.40 1.58
CA LEU A 53 -10.57 12.08 2.88
C LEU A 53 -9.84 13.41 2.89
N SER A 54 -8.61 13.48 2.37
CA SER A 54 -7.84 14.70 2.24
C SER A 54 -8.61 15.79 1.47
N ALA A 55 -9.17 15.43 0.32
CA ALA A 55 -9.94 16.35 -0.50
C ALA A 55 -11.23 16.82 0.21
N ALA A 56 -11.89 15.93 0.96
CA ALA A 56 -13.08 16.28 1.73
C ALA A 56 -12.76 17.25 2.86
N VAL A 57 -11.69 17.00 3.62
CA VAL A 57 -11.23 17.90 4.71
C VAL A 57 -10.86 19.27 4.17
N GLN A 58 -10.17 19.34 3.02
CA GLN A 58 -9.83 20.61 2.39
C GLN A 58 -11.06 21.43 1.99
N ARG A 59 -12.05 20.78 1.36
CA ARG A 59 -13.29 21.49 0.99
C ARG A 59 -14.03 21.99 2.22
N PHE A 60 -14.11 21.19 3.27
CA PHE A 60 -14.77 21.58 4.51
C PHE A 60 -14.03 22.73 5.19
N SER A 61 -12.71 22.66 5.28
CA SER A 61 -11.88 23.75 5.80
C SER A 61 -12.07 25.05 5.01
N GLN A 62 -12.14 24.97 3.68
CA GLN A 62 -12.40 26.12 2.84
C GLN A 62 -13.79 26.71 3.10
N SER A 63 -14.81 25.87 3.19
CA SER A 63 -16.18 26.31 3.50
C SER A 63 -16.27 27.03 4.85
N LEU A 64 -15.49 26.61 5.84
CA LEU A 64 -15.41 27.28 7.14
C LEU A 64 -14.68 28.63 7.06
N GLN A 65 -13.64 28.75 6.22
CA GLN A 65 -12.93 30.01 6.00
C GLN A 65 -13.75 31.04 5.25
N ASP A 66 -14.53 30.57 4.26
CA ASP A 66 -15.37 31.42 3.40
C ASP A 66 -16.72 31.76 4.06
N PHE A 67 -16.99 31.20 5.24
CA PHE A 67 -18.23 31.45 5.94
C PHE A 67 -18.32 32.91 6.39
N GLN A 68 -19.43 33.55 6.03
CA GLN A 68 -19.78 34.91 6.42
C GLN A 68 -21.27 34.94 6.80
N PHE A 69 -21.58 35.73 7.82
CA PHE A 69 -22.97 36.01 8.14
C PHE A 69 -23.53 37.06 7.15
N GLU A 70 -24.75 36.81 6.66
CA GLU A 70 -25.49 37.85 5.94
C GLU A 70 -26.06 38.82 6.98
N CYS A 71 -25.43 39.99 7.14
CA CYS A 71 -25.90 41.02 8.07
C CYS A 71 -27.25 41.56 7.61
N ILE A 72 -28.23 41.54 8.52
CA ILE A 72 -29.55 42.16 8.32
C ILE A 72 -29.50 43.64 8.73
N GLY A 73 -28.40 44.11 9.30
CA GLY A 73 -28.17 45.48 9.78
C GLY A 73 -26.88 46.10 9.25
N ASP A 74 -26.60 47.35 9.68
CA ASP A 74 -25.44 48.12 9.20
C ASP A 74 -24.08 47.61 9.73
N ALA A 75 -24.05 46.70 10.72
CA ALA A 75 -22.84 46.12 11.28
C ALA A 75 -23.06 44.68 11.80
N GLU A 76 -22.01 43.87 11.73
CA GLU A 76 -21.97 42.55 12.38
C GLU A 76 -22.01 42.70 13.91
N THR A 77 -22.70 41.77 14.57
CA THR A 77 -22.71 41.70 16.02
C THR A 77 -21.43 41.08 16.55
N ASP A 78 -21.03 41.37 17.80
CA ASP A 78 -19.86 40.79 18.44
C ASP A 78 -19.92 39.23 18.46
N ASP A 79 -21.11 38.68 18.61
CA ASP A 79 -21.31 37.22 18.58
C ASP A 79 -21.06 36.62 17.18
N GLU A 80 -21.51 37.26 16.11
CA GLU A 80 -21.26 36.86 14.73
C GLU A 80 -19.77 36.88 14.39
N ILE A 81 -19.07 37.95 14.83
CA ILE A 81 -17.63 38.08 14.67
C ILE A 81 -16.89 36.93 15.40
N ASN A 82 -17.26 36.66 16.66
CA ASN A 82 -16.65 35.60 17.46
C ASN A 82 -16.88 34.19 16.86
N ILE A 83 -18.09 33.93 16.35
CA ILE A 83 -18.41 32.66 15.67
C ILE A 83 -17.59 32.54 14.40
N ALA A 84 -17.55 33.54 13.54
CA ALA A 84 -16.78 33.52 12.30
C ALA A 84 -15.28 33.35 12.57
N GLN A 85 -14.75 33.98 13.62
CA GLN A 85 -13.37 33.79 14.04
C GLN A 85 -13.09 32.35 14.50
N SER A 86 -13.99 31.79 15.30
CA SER A 86 -13.90 30.39 15.74
C SER A 86 -13.88 29.40 14.57
N PHE A 87 -14.67 29.64 13.53
CA PHE A 87 -14.65 28.82 12.31
C PHE A 87 -13.33 28.92 11.55
N LYS A 88 -12.74 30.12 11.47
CA LYS A 88 -11.42 30.31 10.84
C LYS A 88 -10.32 29.59 11.61
N GLU A 89 -10.32 29.63 12.92
CA GLU A 89 -9.37 28.92 13.78
C GLU A 89 -9.51 27.41 13.65
N PHE A 90 -10.75 26.92 13.64
CA PHE A 90 -11.01 25.50 13.43
C PHE A 90 -10.58 25.03 12.03
N ALA A 91 -10.83 25.83 11.00
CA ALA A 91 -10.37 25.55 9.65
C ALA A 91 -8.84 25.44 9.57
N GLN A 92 -8.13 26.33 10.27
CA GLN A 92 -6.67 26.31 10.32
C GLN A 92 -6.13 25.08 11.06
N LEU A 93 -6.79 24.68 12.14
CA LEU A 93 -6.47 23.43 12.85
C LEU A 93 -6.66 22.22 11.94
N LEU A 94 -7.79 22.13 11.24
CA LEU A 94 -8.06 21.05 10.27
C LEU A 94 -6.99 20.99 9.17
N HIS A 95 -6.55 22.15 8.68
CA HIS A 95 -5.49 22.23 7.66
C HIS A 95 -4.16 21.65 8.19
N THR A 96 -3.78 22.03 9.41
CA THR A 96 -2.55 21.55 10.06
C THR A 96 -2.58 20.04 10.27
N VAL A 97 -3.68 19.51 10.81
CA VAL A 97 -3.87 18.05 11.00
C VAL A 97 -3.79 17.32 9.68
N GLU A 98 -4.40 17.86 8.62
CA GLU A 98 -4.38 17.26 7.30
C GLU A 98 -2.98 17.25 6.67
N GLU A 99 -2.20 18.30 6.90
CA GLU A 99 -0.82 18.36 6.41
C GLU A 99 0.08 17.30 7.06
N GLU A 100 -0.02 17.10 8.37
CA GLU A 100 0.69 16.05 9.09
C GLU A 100 0.24 14.66 8.61
N ARG A 101 -1.03 14.45 8.37
CA ARG A 101 -1.54 13.20 7.81
C ARG A 101 -0.98 12.93 6.40
N ARG A 102 -0.87 13.95 5.57
CA ARG A 102 -0.24 13.84 4.23
C ARG A 102 1.24 13.49 4.31
N ARG A 103 1.95 14.00 5.31
CA ARG A 103 3.34 13.62 5.56
C ARG A 103 3.45 12.13 5.85
N LEU A 104 2.61 11.58 6.72
CA LEU A 104 2.56 10.15 7.03
C LEU A 104 2.28 9.31 5.78
N VAL A 105 1.31 9.71 4.96
CA VAL A 105 0.99 9.00 3.70
C VAL A 105 2.18 9.00 2.74
N ARG A 106 2.92 10.10 2.63
CA ARG A 106 4.14 10.17 1.81
C ARG A 106 5.22 9.23 2.31
N ILE A 107 5.44 9.17 3.62
CA ILE A 107 6.43 8.27 4.23
C ILE A 107 6.06 6.81 3.94
N ILE A 108 4.78 6.44 4.10
CA ILE A 108 4.28 5.10 3.77
C ILE A 108 4.51 4.78 2.28
N PHE A 109 4.30 5.76 1.40
CA PHE A 109 4.52 5.59 -0.04
C PHE A 109 6.00 5.39 -0.38
N ILE A 110 6.90 6.14 0.26
CA ILE A 110 8.35 6.00 0.10
C ILE A 110 8.81 4.62 0.61
N LEU A 111 8.34 4.18 1.77
CA LEU A 111 8.63 2.86 2.30
C LEU A 111 8.15 1.75 1.36
N LYS A 112 6.95 1.88 0.77
CA LYS A 112 6.45 0.96 -0.26
C LYS A 112 7.32 0.95 -1.52
N PHE A 113 7.83 2.11 -1.93
CA PHE A 113 8.69 2.22 -3.10
C PHE A 113 10.05 1.55 -2.86
N LEU A 114 10.65 1.75 -1.69
CA LEU A 114 11.89 1.09 -1.28
C LEU A 114 11.71 -0.43 -1.19
N GLN A 115 10.61 -0.89 -0.61
CA GLN A 115 10.28 -2.31 -0.50
C GLN A 115 10.03 -2.96 -1.88
N LYS A 116 9.51 -2.20 -2.85
CA LYS A 116 9.35 -2.67 -4.24
C LYS A 116 10.70 -2.82 -4.95
N GLN A 117 11.70 -2.02 -4.60
CA GLN A 117 13.07 -2.19 -5.12
C GLN A 117 13.72 -3.47 -4.58
N GLU A 118 13.52 -3.81 -3.32
CA GLU A 118 14.02 -5.05 -2.73
C GLU A 118 13.29 -6.28 -3.27
N CYS A 119 11.95 -6.22 -3.47
CA CYS A 119 11.19 -7.26 -4.15
C CYS A 119 11.57 -7.40 -5.64
N GLY A 120 11.92 -6.33 -6.33
CA GLY A 120 12.42 -6.39 -7.71
C GLY A 120 13.77 -7.09 -7.82
N HIS A 121 14.56 -7.11 -6.74
CA HIS A 121 15.79 -7.90 -6.65
C HIS A 121 15.46 -9.39 -6.35
N MET A 122 14.45 -9.65 -5.51
CA MET A 122 13.95 -11.00 -5.26
C MET A 122 13.27 -11.62 -6.48
N ASP A 123 12.52 -10.85 -7.28
CA ASP A 123 11.96 -11.34 -8.54
C ASP A 123 13.03 -11.75 -9.55
N LYS A 124 14.17 -11.07 -9.60
CA LYS A 124 15.30 -11.48 -10.46
C LYS A 124 15.95 -12.77 -9.98
N THR A 125 16.05 -13.00 -8.69
CA THR A 125 16.55 -14.27 -8.11
C THR A 125 15.53 -15.38 -8.22
N MET A 126 14.24 -15.10 -8.06
CA MET A 126 13.15 -16.08 -8.26
C MET A 126 12.95 -16.44 -9.74
N ILE A 127 13.11 -15.47 -10.66
CA ILE A 127 13.06 -15.72 -12.11
C ILE A 127 14.31 -16.50 -12.55
N GLY A 128 15.45 -16.27 -11.91
CA GLY A 128 16.65 -17.11 -12.06
C GLY A 128 16.39 -18.56 -11.63
N GLY A 129 15.72 -18.75 -10.50
CA GLY A 129 15.29 -20.07 -10.01
C GLY A 129 14.25 -20.75 -10.94
N LYS A 130 13.28 -19.98 -11.47
CA LYS A 130 12.34 -20.49 -12.49
C LYS A 130 13.01 -20.85 -13.81
N LYS A 131 14.03 -20.10 -14.25
CA LYS A 131 14.81 -20.46 -15.44
C LYS A 131 15.66 -21.71 -15.21
N GLN A 132 16.16 -21.92 -14.00
CA GLN A 132 16.83 -23.17 -13.63
C GLN A 132 15.85 -24.35 -13.55
N ALA A 133 14.65 -24.17 -12.99
CA ALA A 133 13.59 -25.19 -12.98
C ALA A 133 13.06 -25.51 -14.40
N LEU A 134 13.01 -24.49 -15.30
CA LEU A 134 12.70 -24.70 -16.72
C LEU A 134 13.86 -25.35 -17.48
N GLY A 135 15.11 -25.13 -17.04
CA GLY A 135 16.30 -25.85 -17.55
C GLY A 135 16.24 -27.32 -17.20
N VAL A 136 15.76 -27.65 -16.01
CA VAL A 136 15.52 -29.05 -15.58
C VAL A 136 14.48 -29.75 -16.46
N LYS A 137 13.39 -29.07 -16.88
CA LYS A 137 12.41 -29.62 -17.84
C LYS A 137 13.03 -29.93 -19.20
N ARG A 138 14.09 -29.26 -19.64
CA ARG A 138 14.80 -29.55 -20.90
C ARG A 138 15.73 -30.75 -20.80
N CYS A 139 16.21 -31.11 -19.65
CA CYS A 139 17.04 -32.29 -19.46
C CYS A 139 16.26 -33.61 -19.57
N PHE A 140 14.91 -33.56 -19.48
CA PHE A 140 14.07 -34.76 -19.54
C PHE A 140 13.31 -34.93 -20.87
N SER A 141 13.63 -34.15 -21.92
CA SER A 141 13.02 -34.24 -23.25
C SER A 141 14.01 -34.77 -24.33
N GLY A 142 15.02 -35.50 -23.89
CA GLY A 142 15.97 -36.17 -24.75
C GLY A 142 15.89 -37.69 -24.63
#